data_3a882fd812fb291404d6abd77c0235fd
#
_entry.id   3a882fd812fb291404d6abd77c0235fd
#
_cell.length_a   1.000
_cell.length_b   1.000
_cell.length_c   1.000
_cell.angle_alpha   90.00
_cell.angle_beta   90.00
_cell.angle_gamma   90.00
#
_symmetry.space_group_name_H-M   'P 1'
#
loop_
_entity.id
_entity.type
_entity.pdbx_description
1 polymer ?
#
loop_
_entity_poly.entity_id
_entity_poly.type
_entity_poly.pdbx_seq_one_letter_code
_entity_poly.pdbx_strand_id
1 'polypeptide(L)'
;MGRDISCNLGSLNIAKAMDSPDFATTIETAIRGLSAVSDTSDIESVPTIAEGNRKSHAIGLGQMNLHGYLARESVFYGSEEGLDFTNMYFYAVTYAAIKASVAIAKERGETFYDFENSKYGTGEYFDKYIDQVWEPRTDKVKDLFANSSAHLPTQEDWKQLREDVRAHGMYNAYLQAVPPTGSISYINHSTSSIHPIVSKIEIRKEGKIGRVYYPAPFMTNDNLEYYEDAYEIGYEKIIDTYAEATKHVDQGLSLTLFFPDTATTRDVNKAQIYAWRKGIKTLYYIRLRQMAIEGTEVEGCVSCML
;
A
#
# COMPACT_ATOMS: atom_id res chain seq x y z
N MET A 1 16.35 16.27 5.22
CA MET A 1 17.20 15.28 5.89
C MET A 1 18.51 15.01 5.18
N GLY A 2 18.61 14.93 3.88
CA GLY A 2 19.87 14.87 3.12
C GLY A 2 20.84 13.71 3.47
N ARG A 3 20.33 12.62 4.07
CA ARG A 3 21.12 11.46 4.48
C ARG A 3 20.46 10.17 4.03
N ASP A 4 21.25 9.12 3.88
CA ASP A 4 20.77 7.80 3.50
C ASP A 4 19.92 7.21 4.63
N ILE A 5 18.84 6.52 4.28
CA ILE A 5 17.99 5.78 5.22
C ILE A 5 17.76 4.37 4.67
N SER A 6 17.58 3.38 5.54
CA SER A 6 17.13 2.07 5.13
C SER A 6 15.61 2.04 4.98
N CYS A 7 15.12 1.12 4.16
CA CYS A 7 13.71 0.92 3.94
C CYS A 7 13.25 -0.33 4.71
N ASN A 8 12.68 -0.13 5.90
CA ASN A 8 12.13 -1.20 6.72
C ASN A 8 10.67 -1.43 6.31
N LEU A 9 10.44 -2.41 5.44
CA LEU A 9 9.13 -2.70 4.86
C LEU A 9 8.45 -3.90 5.51
N GLY A 10 7.16 -3.79 5.71
CA GLY A 10 6.25 -4.88 6.02
C GLY A 10 4.89 -4.60 5.37
N SER A 11 4.11 -5.62 5.05
CA SER A 11 2.83 -5.41 4.40
C SER A 11 1.73 -6.24 5.04
N LEU A 12 0.59 -5.61 5.25
CA LEU A 12 -0.63 -6.24 5.74
C LEU A 12 -1.46 -6.77 4.56
N ASN A 13 -2.08 -7.91 4.78
CA ASN A 13 -3.12 -8.42 3.89
C ASN A 13 -4.43 -7.69 4.21
N ILE A 14 -4.93 -6.90 3.25
CA ILE A 14 -6.14 -6.07 3.41
C ILE A 14 -7.34 -6.91 3.90
N ALA A 15 -7.55 -8.10 3.31
CA ALA A 15 -8.65 -8.97 3.74
C ALA A 15 -8.51 -9.36 5.21
N LYS A 16 -7.30 -9.72 5.65
CA LYS A 16 -7.04 -10.10 7.05
C LYS A 16 -7.15 -8.91 8.00
N ALA A 17 -6.74 -7.73 7.57
CA ALA A 17 -6.89 -6.51 8.37
C ALA A 17 -8.37 -6.13 8.54
N MET A 18 -9.17 -6.20 7.47
CA MET A 18 -10.63 -5.94 7.53
C MET A 18 -11.40 -6.99 8.34
N ASP A 19 -10.95 -8.25 8.32
CA ASP A 19 -11.53 -9.35 9.09
C ASP A 19 -11.05 -9.37 10.55
N SER A 20 -10.07 -8.53 10.91
CA SER A 20 -9.55 -8.48 12.28
C SER A 20 -10.63 -8.03 13.27
N PRO A 21 -10.74 -8.66 14.44
CA PRO A 21 -11.63 -8.17 15.50
C PRO A 21 -11.21 -6.82 16.09
N ASP A 22 -9.95 -6.42 15.86
CA ASP A 22 -9.39 -5.14 16.29
C ASP A 22 -8.40 -4.62 15.24
N PHE A 23 -8.93 -3.83 14.31
CA PHE A 23 -8.16 -3.22 13.24
C PHE A 23 -7.07 -2.28 13.78
N ALA A 24 -7.40 -1.46 14.77
CA ALA A 24 -6.48 -0.48 15.33
C ALA A 24 -5.25 -1.16 15.97
N THR A 25 -5.46 -2.18 16.78
CA THR A 25 -4.38 -2.98 17.38
C THR A 25 -3.55 -3.72 16.33
N THR A 26 -4.18 -4.17 15.24
CA THR A 26 -3.47 -4.81 14.11
C THR A 26 -2.48 -3.82 13.47
N ILE A 27 -2.92 -2.60 13.18
CA ILE A 27 -2.06 -1.54 12.61
C ILE A 27 -0.97 -1.14 13.62
N GLU A 28 -1.32 -0.91 14.88
CA GLU A 28 -0.37 -0.55 15.93
C GLU A 28 0.72 -1.61 16.08
N THR A 29 0.36 -2.89 16.12
CA THR A 29 1.31 -4.00 16.21
C THR A 29 2.28 -4.02 15.04
N ALA A 30 1.80 -3.77 13.82
CA ALA A 30 2.64 -3.69 12.64
C ALA A 30 3.61 -2.51 12.69
N ILE A 31 3.16 -1.33 13.11
CA ILE A 31 4.01 -0.13 13.30
C ILE A 31 5.07 -0.39 14.36
N ARG A 32 4.71 -0.97 15.52
CA ARG A 32 5.65 -1.32 16.58
C ARG A 32 6.68 -2.35 16.12
N GLY A 33 6.25 -3.38 15.41
CA GLY A 33 7.14 -4.41 14.85
C GLY A 33 8.15 -3.83 13.86
N LEU A 34 7.72 -2.98 12.93
CA LEU A 34 8.62 -2.32 11.99
C LEU A 34 9.56 -1.32 12.68
N SER A 35 9.07 -0.57 13.67
CA SER A 35 9.91 0.33 14.48
C SER A 35 10.98 -0.45 15.23
N ALA A 36 10.63 -1.59 15.83
CA ALA A 36 11.62 -2.46 16.52
C ALA A 36 12.67 -3.00 15.53
N VAL A 37 12.29 -3.38 14.31
CA VAL A 37 13.25 -3.77 13.27
C VAL A 37 14.17 -2.62 12.91
N SER A 38 13.65 -1.41 12.73
CA SER A 38 14.46 -0.22 12.44
C SER A 38 15.46 0.07 13.54
N ASP A 39 15.03 0.03 14.80
CA ASP A 39 15.85 0.34 15.97
C ASP A 39 16.95 -0.70 16.25
N THR A 40 16.66 -1.97 15.96
CA THR A 40 17.61 -3.08 16.15
C THR A 40 18.49 -3.35 14.93
N SER A 41 18.25 -2.68 13.80
CA SER A 41 19.07 -2.80 12.61
C SER A 41 20.42 -2.13 12.83
N ASP A 42 21.43 -2.93 13.16
CA ASP A 42 22.80 -2.47 13.29
C ASP A 42 23.51 -2.51 11.95
N ILE A 43 23.77 -1.34 11.38
CA ILE A 43 24.38 -1.17 10.08
C ILE A 43 25.73 -0.44 10.26
N GLU A 44 26.57 -0.93 11.17
CA GLU A 44 27.89 -0.33 11.46
C GLU A 44 28.77 -0.17 10.21
N SER A 45 28.66 -1.11 9.27
CA SER A 45 29.40 -1.07 8.01
C SER A 45 29.01 0.08 7.08
N VAL A 46 27.85 0.73 7.31
CA VAL A 46 27.37 1.88 6.54
C VAL A 46 26.88 2.97 7.47
N PRO A 47 27.80 3.75 8.07
CA PRO A 47 27.45 4.71 9.12
C PRO A 47 26.43 5.77 8.74
N THR A 48 26.36 6.16 7.46
CA THR A 48 25.38 7.14 6.95
C THR A 48 23.94 6.61 7.04
N ILE A 49 23.74 5.31 6.74
CA ILE A 49 22.43 4.65 6.85
C ILE A 49 22.06 4.48 8.33
N ALA A 50 23.01 4.04 9.17
CA ALA A 50 22.79 3.89 10.59
C ALA A 50 22.38 5.23 11.26
N GLU A 51 23.05 6.33 10.89
CA GLU A 51 22.68 7.67 11.38
C GLU A 51 21.30 8.10 10.84
N GLY A 52 21.01 7.86 9.56
CA GLY A 52 19.73 8.18 8.96
C GLY A 52 18.57 7.44 9.64
N ASN A 53 18.75 6.15 9.93
CA ASN A 53 17.76 5.35 10.67
C ASN A 53 17.51 5.88 12.08
N ARG A 54 18.57 6.14 12.85
CA ARG A 54 18.44 6.70 14.20
C ARG A 54 17.76 8.06 14.23
N LYS A 55 17.93 8.87 13.20
CA LYS A 55 17.30 10.19 13.11
C LYS A 55 15.87 10.15 12.62
N SER A 56 15.56 9.24 11.71
CA SER A 56 14.23 9.22 11.08
C SER A 56 13.27 8.21 11.69
N HIS A 57 13.79 7.11 12.25
CA HIS A 57 12.99 5.92 12.61
C HIS A 57 11.99 5.54 11.50
N ALA A 58 12.39 5.77 10.23
CA ALA A 58 11.51 5.61 9.08
C ALA A 58 11.15 4.14 8.86
N ILE A 59 9.87 3.90 8.64
CA ILE A 59 9.30 2.59 8.32
C ILE A 59 8.40 2.72 7.11
N GLY A 60 8.06 1.59 6.49
CA GLY A 60 7.15 1.53 5.35
C GLY A 60 6.11 0.43 5.55
N LEU A 61 5.02 0.73 6.27
CA LEU A 61 3.88 -0.17 6.36
C LEU A 61 3.14 -0.18 5.03
N GLY A 62 3.18 -1.32 4.35
CA GLY A 62 2.51 -1.52 3.07
C GLY A 62 1.24 -2.34 3.18
N GLN A 63 0.60 -2.49 2.02
CA GLN A 63 -0.65 -3.23 1.88
C GLN A 63 -0.54 -4.19 0.68
N MET A 64 -1.17 -5.36 0.80
CA MET A 64 -1.32 -6.33 -0.28
C MET A 64 -2.73 -6.91 -0.27
N ASN A 65 -3.10 -7.59 -1.37
CA ASN A 65 -4.40 -8.24 -1.52
C ASN A 65 -5.59 -7.30 -1.73
N LEU A 66 -5.36 -6.12 -2.34
CA LEU A 66 -6.49 -5.24 -2.66
C LEU A 66 -7.45 -5.91 -3.64
N HIS A 67 -6.93 -6.42 -4.77
CA HIS A 67 -7.79 -7.05 -5.78
C HIS A 67 -8.51 -8.29 -5.24
N GLY A 68 -7.80 -9.16 -4.51
CA GLY A 68 -8.42 -10.34 -3.90
C GLY A 68 -9.52 -10.00 -2.89
N TYR A 69 -9.33 -8.94 -2.10
CA TYR A 69 -10.37 -8.46 -1.19
C TYR A 69 -11.58 -7.91 -1.95
N LEU A 70 -11.35 -7.02 -2.91
CA LEU A 70 -12.44 -6.44 -3.71
C LEU A 70 -13.27 -7.53 -4.41
N ALA A 71 -12.60 -8.48 -5.05
CA ALA A 71 -13.28 -9.60 -5.73
C ALA A 71 -14.06 -10.48 -4.75
N ARG A 72 -13.53 -10.75 -3.55
CA ARG A 72 -14.24 -11.44 -2.47
C ARG A 72 -15.54 -10.73 -2.10
N GLU A 73 -15.49 -9.41 -2.03
CA GLU A 73 -16.63 -8.57 -1.69
C GLU A 73 -17.53 -8.23 -2.89
N SER A 74 -17.32 -8.88 -4.05
CA SER A 74 -18.08 -8.63 -5.28
C SER A 74 -17.98 -7.18 -5.76
N VAL A 75 -16.77 -6.62 -5.73
CA VAL A 75 -16.46 -5.27 -6.19
C VAL A 75 -15.43 -5.35 -7.32
N PHE A 76 -15.70 -4.69 -8.45
CA PHE A 76 -14.75 -4.61 -9.55
C PHE A 76 -13.57 -3.70 -9.20
N TYR A 77 -12.36 -4.12 -9.57
CA TYR A 77 -11.18 -3.29 -9.44
C TYR A 77 -11.30 -2.02 -10.29
N GLY A 78 -11.02 -0.86 -9.69
CA GLY A 78 -11.13 0.43 -10.37
C GLY A 78 -12.56 0.88 -10.69
N SER A 79 -13.58 0.22 -10.14
CA SER A 79 -14.96 0.74 -10.10
C SER A 79 -15.09 1.87 -9.08
N GLU A 80 -16.22 2.55 -9.06
CA GLU A 80 -16.49 3.60 -8.08
C GLU A 80 -16.37 3.07 -6.64
N GLU A 81 -16.95 1.90 -6.35
CA GLU A 81 -16.82 1.25 -5.05
C GLU A 81 -15.38 0.83 -4.75
N GLY A 82 -14.63 0.32 -5.74
CA GLY A 82 -13.24 -0.07 -5.58
C GLY A 82 -12.33 1.11 -5.27
N LEU A 83 -12.55 2.25 -5.93
CA LEU A 83 -11.84 3.51 -5.67
C LEU A 83 -12.20 4.07 -4.28
N ASP A 84 -13.49 4.07 -3.94
CA ASP A 84 -13.98 4.54 -2.66
C ASP A 84 -13.44 3.69 -1.50
N PHE A 85 -13.48 2.36 -1.63
CA PHE A 85 -12.87 1.46 -0.65
C PHE A 85 -11.37 1.74 -0.47
N THR A 86 -10.63 1.87 -1.57
CA THR A 86 -9.19 2.14 -1.51
C THR A 86 -8.91 3.44 -0.76
N ASN A 87 -9.65 4.49 -1.05
CA ASN A 87 -9.53 5.76 -0.35
C ASN A 87 -9.77 5.60 1.16
N MET A 88 -10.91 5.02 1.55
CA MET A 88 -11.30 4.89 2.95
C MET A 88 -10.40 3.93 3.74
N TYR A 89 -9.92 2.86 3.10
CA TYR A 89 -9.00 1.94 3.74
C TYR A 89 -7.67 2.62 4.11
N PHE A 90 -7.04 3.30 3.16
CA PHE A 90 -5.80 4.04 3.43
C PHE A 90 -5.99 5.21 4.38
N TYR A 91 -7.17 5.85 4.37
CA TYR A 91 -7.56 6.86 5.34
C TYR A 91 -7.57 6.29 6.78
N ALA A 92 -8.22 5.17 7.00
CA ALA A 92 -8.26 4.49 8.30
C ALA A 92 -6.88 4.03 8.77
N VAL A 93 -6.08 3.43 7.87
CA VAL A 93 -4.70 3.00 8.17
C VAL A 93 -3.84 4.18 8.58
N THR A 94 -3.95 5.32 7.87
CA THR A 94 -3.15 6.52 8.17
C THR A 94 -3.43 7.04 9.58
N TYR A 95 -4.69 7.14 9.96
CA TYR A 95 -5.07 7.57 11.30
C TYR A 95 -4.49 6.64 12.39
N ALA A 96 -4.70 5.33 12.23
CA ALA A 96 -4.21 4.34 13.17
C ALA A 96 -2.67 4.30 13.25
N ALA A 97 -1.99 4.46 12.11
CA ALA A 97 -0.52 4.47 12.05
C ALA A 97 0.09 5.70 12.74
N ILE A 98 -0.48 6.90 12.54
CA ILE A 98 -0.03 8.11 13.23
C ILE A 98 -0.26 7.96 14.73
N LYS A 99 -1.44 7.49 15.15
CA LYS A 99 -1.76 7.25 16.56
C LYS A 99 -0.77 6.27 17.21
N ALA A 100 -0.39 5.19 16.52
CA ALA A 100 0.62 4.25 16.98
C ALA A 100 2.00 4.91 17.14
N SER A 101 2.41 5.74 16.18
CA SER A 101 3.71 6.45 16.27
C SER A 101 3.74 7.46 17.40
N VAL A 102 2.63 8.14 17.69
CA VAL A 102 2.48 9.00 18.90
C VAL A 102 2.60 8.20 20.18
N ALA A 103 1.95 7.03 20.24
CA ALA A 103 2.05 6.17 21.43
C ALA A 103 3.50 5.74 21.70
N ILE A 104 4.25 5.36 20.66
CA ILE A 104 5.67 5.01 20.77
C ILE A 104 6.50 6.21 21.23
N ALA A 105 6.28 7.40 20.66
CA ALA A 105 6.98 8.62 21.04
C ALA A 105 6.76 8.95 22.54
N LYS A 106 5.50 8.85 22.98
CA LYS A 106 5.14 9.08 24.38
C LYS A 106 5.80 8.09 25.34
N GLU A 107 5.82 6.80 24.98
CA GLU A 107 6.43 5.75 25.80
C GLU A 107 7.95 5.89 25.92
N ARG A 108 8.60 6.30 24.82
CA ARG A 108 10.06 6.42 24.76
C ARG A 108 10.59 7.78 25.15
N GLY A 109 9.74 8.81 25.15
CA GLY A 109 10.14 10.20 25.35
C GLY A 109 11.04 10.72 24.23
N GLU A 110 10.87 10.23 22.99
CA GLU A 110 11.72 10.50 21.85
C GLU A 110 10.87 10.71 20.60
N THR A 111 11.31 11.64 19.73
CA THR A 111 10.71 11.90 18.43
C THR A 111 11.76 11.77 17.33
N PHE A 112 11.33 11.63 16.09
CA PHE A 112 12.26 11.72 14.97
C PHE A 112 12.94 13.11 14.92
N TYR A 113 14.15 13.12 14.37
CA TYR A 113 14.95 14.34 14.27
C TYR A 113 14.24 15.44 13.47
N ASP A 114 14.28 16.65 13.99
CA ASP A 114 13.69 17.85 13.38
C ASP A 114 12.15 17.78 13.26
N PHE A 115 11.51 17.06 14.19
CA PHE A 115 10.05 16.92 14.25
C PHE A 115 9.33 18.26 14.21
N GLU A 116 9.79 19.23 14.98
CA GLU A 116 9.13 20.52 15.15
C GLU A 116 8.98 21.34 13.85
N ASN A 117 9.94 21.17 12.92
CA ASN A 117 9.92 21.80 11.61
C ASN A 117 9.23 20.96 10.54
N SER A 118 8.72 19.78 10.90
CA SER A 118 7.97 18.93 9.99
C SER A 118 6.51 19.40 9.85
N LYS A 119 5.83 18.91 8.81
CA LYS A 119 4.38 19.13 8.66
C LYS A 119 3.55 18.52 9.80
N TYR A 120 4.07 17.52 10.49
CA TYR A 120 3.45 16.96 11.69
C TYR A 120 3.60 17.92 12.87
N GLY A 121 4.82 18.40 13.14
CA GLY A 121 5.10 19.33 14.24
C GLY A 121 4.40 20.68 14.07
N THR A 122 4.38 21.23 12.85
CA THR A 122 3.65 22.46 12.55
C THR A 122 2.12 22.29 12.54
N GLY A 123 1.64 21.05 12.39
CA GLY A 123 0.21 20.74 12.29
C GLY A 123 -0.36 20.81 10.86
N GLU A 124 0.40 21.31 9.88
CA GLU A 124 -0.05 21.45 8.47
C GLU A 124 -0.52 20.11 7.87
N TYR A 125 0.08 18.99 8.29
CA TYR A 125 -0.29 17.67 7.78
C TYR A 125 -1.77 17.34 8.02
N PHE A 126 -2.35 17.85 9.10
CA PHE A 126 -3.72 17.52 9.55
C PHE A 126 -4.79 18.35 8.86
N ASP A 127 -4.43 19.51 8.26
CA ASP A 127 -5.39 20.44 7.68
C ASP A 127 -6.31 19.76 6.67
N LYS A 128 -5.76 18.93 5.77
CA LYS A 128 -6.56 18.19 4.77
C LYS A 128 -7.59 17.24 5.36
N TYR A 129 -7.40 16.77 6.59
CA TYR A 129 -8.33 15.87 7.29
C TYR A 129 -9.31 16.61 8.19
N ILE A 130 -8.97 17.84 8.59
CA ILE A 130 -9.79 18.68 9.45
C ILE A 130 -10.70 19.60 8.62
N ASP A 131 -10.18 20.12 7.49
CA ASP A 131 -10.89 21.11 6.68
C ASP A 131 -11.94 20.50 5.75
N GLN A 132 -11.90 19.19 5.51
CA GLN A 132 -12.87 18.48 4.68
C GLN A 132 -13.34 17.20 5.33
N VAL A 133 -14.57 16.79 4.98
CA VAL A 133 -15.16 15.53 5.44
C VAL A 133 -14.63 14.38 4.57
N TRP A 134 -14.17 13.33 5.23
CA TRP A 134 -13.77 12.08 4.61
C TRP A 134 -14.74 10.98 5.04
N GLU A 135 -15.59 10.54 4.11
CA GLU A 135 -16.60 9.52 4.36
C GLU A 135 -16.77 8.63 3.12
N PRO A 136 -17.25 7.40 3.28
CA PRO A 136 -17.58 6.54 2.14
C PRO A 136 -18.64 7.17 1.25
N ARG A 137 -18.39 7.20 -0.05
CA ARG A 137 -19.31 7.76 -1.06
C ARG A 137 -20.38 6.77 -1.48
N THR A 138 -20.06 5.47 -1.45
CA THR A 138 -20.94 4.39 -1.90
C THR A 138 -21.51 3.61 -0.74
N ASP A 139 -22.74 3.10 -0.90
CA ASP A 139 -23.39 2.31 0.14
C ASP A 139 -22.66 0.99 0.39
N LYS A 140 -22.11 0.38 -0.67
CA LYS A 140 -21.29 -0.83 -0.54
C LYS A 140 -20.12 -0.63 0.42
N VAL A 141 -19.39 0.49 0.29
CA VAL A 141 -18.23 0.77 1.15
C VAL A 141 -18.67 1.12 2.57
N LYS A 142 -19.78 1.84 2.75
CA LYS A 142 -20.37 2.05 4.08
C LYS A 142 -20.64 0.72 4.79
N ASP A 143 -21.26 -0.23 4.09
CA ASP A 143 -21.57 -1.56 4.64
C ASP A 143 -20.31 -2.35 4.98
N LEU A 144 -19.26 -2.31 4.13
CA LEU A 144 -17.98 -2.98 4.39
C LEU A 144 -17.32 -2.48 5.69
N PHE A 145 -17.30 -1.17 5.90
CA PHE A 145 -16.75 -0.60 7.13
C PHE A 145 -17.65 -0.81 8.34
N ALA A 146 -18.98 -0.72 8.19
CA ALA A 146 -19.92 -1.00 9.26
C ALA A 146 -19.85 -2.44 9.78
N ASN A 147 -19.46 -3.40 8.92
CA ASN A 147 -19.29 -4.81 9.26
C ASN A 147 -17.84 -5.18 9.66
N SER A 148 -16.97 -4.21 9.84
CA SER A 148 -15.58 -4.40 10.25
C SER A 148 -15.30 -3.68 11.57
N SER A 149 -14.13 -3.95 12.17
CA SER A 149 -13.63 -3.19 13.32
C SER A 149 -12.83 -1.94 12.91
N ALA A 150 -12.73 -1.66 11.61
CA ALA A 150 -11.97 -0.52 11.11
C ALA A 150 -12.73 0.79 11.38
N HIS A 151 -12.19 1.60 12.27
CA HIS A 151 -12.74 2.92 12.57
C HIS A 151 -12.41 3.91 11.45
N LEU A 152 -13.43 4.60 10.94
CA LEU A 152 -13.26 5.76 10.07
C LEU A 152 -13.25 7.03 10.93
N PRO A 153 -12.11 7.70 11.09
CA PRO A 153 -12.00 8.84 11.98
C PRO A 153 -12.82 10.03 11.47
N THR A 154 -13.43 10.74 12.42
CA THR A 154 -14.12 12.00 12.17
C THR A 154 -13.16 13.17 12.15
N GLN A 155 -13.62 14.35 11.72
CA GLN A 155 -12.83 15.59 11.83
C GLN A 155 -12.42 15.89 13.28
N GLU A 156 -13.26 15.54 14.26
CA GLU A 156 -12.93 15.72 15.68
C GLU A 156 -11.84 14.75 16.15
N ASP A 157 -11.87 13.50 15.68
CA ASP A 157 -10.77 12.54 15.94
C ASP A 157 -9.45 13.07 15.39
N TRP A 158 -9.43 13.67 14.21
CA TRP A 158 -8.23 14.27 13.63
C TRP A 158 -7.76 15.51 14.38
N LYS A 159 -8.65 16.34 14.89
CA LYS A 159 -8.28 17.48 15.75
C LYS A 159 -7.63 16.98 17.04
N GLN A 160 -8.23 15.97 17.67
CA GLN A 160 -7.65 15.38 18.88
C GLN A 160 -6.28 14.77 18.60
N LEU A 161 -6.13 14.02 17.50
CA LEU A 161 -4.85 13.44 17.10
C LEU A 161 -3.79 14.51 16.83
N ARG A 162 -4.15 15.63 16.23
CA ARG A 162 -3.25 16.78 16.05
C ARG A 162 -2.74 17.32 17.39
N GLU A 163 -3.62 17.47 18.38
CA GLU A 163 -3.21 17.92 19.72
C GLU A 163 -2.33 16.87 20.43
N ASP A 164 -2.61 15.58 20.27
CA ASP A 164 -1.77 14.51 20.80
C ASP A 164 -0.36 14.52 20.15
N VAL A 165 -0.29 14.75 18.84
CA VAL A 165 0.99 14.91 18.11
C VAL A 165 1.75 16.15 18.60
N ARG A 166 1.08 17.27 18.85
CA ARG A 166 1.71 18.47 19.40
C ARG A 166 2.25 18.24 20.82
N ALA A 167 1.52 17.47 21.64
CA ALA A 167 1.89 17.24 23.04
C ALA A 167 3.04 16.22 23.18
N HIS A 168 3.08 15.21 22.33
CA HIS A 168 3.97 14.05 22.48
C HIS A 168 4.94 13.82 21.32
N GLY A 169 4.72 14.46 20.17
CA GLY A 169 5.46 14.24 18.94
C GLY A 169 5.12 12.93 18.25
N MET A 170 5.93 12.59 17.26
CA MET A 170 5.87 11.30 16.54
C MET A 170 7.25 10.63 16.56
N TYR A 171 7.25 9.31 16.72
CA TYR A 171 8.49 8.52 16.71
C TYR A 171 9.06 8.36 15.30
N ASN A 172 8.20 8.06 14.32
CA ASN A 172 8.57 7.75 12.95
C ASN A 172 8.36 8.95 12.03
N ALA A 173 9.38 9.33 11.24
CA ALA A 173 9.28 10.40 10.24
C ALA A 173 8.45 9.99 9.02
N TYR A 174 8.43 8.68 8.71
CA TYR A 174 7.63 8.08 7.63
C TYR A 174 6.99 6.80 8.12
N LEU A 175 5.76 6.53 7.70
CA LEU A 175 4.93 5.42 8.18
C LEU A 175 4.54 4.45 7.09
N GLN A 176 4.05 4.94 5.94
CA GLN A 176 3.43 4.12 4.91
C GLN A 176 4.15 4.18 3.56
N ALA A 177 4.25 3.01 2.93
CA ALA A 177 4.66 2.85 1.55
C ALA A 177 3.75 1.82 0.88
N VAL A 178 3.77 1.73 -0.45
CA VAL A 178 3.10 0.63 -1.16
C VAL A 178 4.15 -0.18 -1.91
N PRO A 179 4.74 -1.22 -1.27
CA PRO A 179 5.77 -2.05 -1.90
C PRO A 179 5.16 -3.09 -2.87
N PRO A 180 5.98 -3.70 -3.73
CA PRO A 180 5.49 -4.67 -4.73
C PRO A 180 4.93 -5.96 -4.14
N THR A 181 5.43 -6.41 -3.00
CA THR A 181 5.04 -7.63 -2.25
C THR A 181 5.08 -8.94 -3.06
N GLY A 182 5.91 -9.02 -4.10
CA GLY A 182 5.92 -10.12 -5.06
C GLY A 182 6.07 -11.51 -4.44
N SER A 183 7.04 -11.72 -3.54
CA SER A 183 7.26 -13.03 -2.92
C SER A 183 6.37 -13.30 -1.72
N ILE A 184 6.16 -12.29 -0.86
CA ILE A 184 5.38 -12.47 0.37
C ILE A 184 3.89 -12.69 0.11
N SER A 185 3.36 -12.21 -1.03
CA SER A 185 1.98 -12.44 -1.40
C SER A 185 1.64 -13.93 -1.62
N TYR A 186 2.57 -14.71 -2.19
CA TYR A 186 2.36 -16.17 -2.35
C TYR A 186 2.31 -16.90 -1.01
N ILE A 187 3.21 -16.56 -0.08
CA ILE A 187 3.21 -17.15 1.28
C ILE A 187 1.92 -16.80 2.03
N ASN A 188 1.39 -15.60 1.76
CA ASN A 188 0.21 -15.08 2.47
C ASN A 188 -1.13 -15.38 1.75
N HIS A 189 -1.12 -16.14 0.66
CA HIS A 189 -2.31 -16.39 -0.18
C HIS A 189 -3.05 -15.10 -0.54
N SER A 190 -2.33 -14.13 -1.10
CA SER A 190 -2.85 -12.81 -1.42
C SER A 190 -2.47 -12.39 -2.84
N THR A 191 -3.21 -11.44 -3.40
CA THR A 191 -2.76 -10.72 -4.59
C THR A 191 -1.63 -9.76 -4.21
N SER A 192 -0.69 -9.52 -5.13
CA SER A 192 0.46 -8.66 -4.86
C SER A 192 0.06 -7.20 -4.78
N SER A 193 0.59 -6.49 -3.76
CA SER A 193 0.41 -5.04 -3.60
C SER A 193 -1.08 -4.61 -3.68
N ILE A 194 -1.32 -3.46 -4.26
CA ILE A 194 -2.66 -2.93 -4.55
C ILE A 194 -2.97 -2.91 -6.04
N HIS A 195 -2.11 -3.48 -6.89
CA HIS A 195 -2.40 -3.63 -8.32
C HIS A 195 -3.30 -4.86 -8.60
N PRO A 196 -3.95 -4.93 -9.78
CA PRO A 196 -4.74 -6.09 -10.15
C PRO A 196 -3.87 -7.33 -10.38
N ILE A 197 -4.51 -8.50 -10.41
CA ILE A 197 -3.84 -9.74 -10.81
C ILE A 197 -3.33 -9.64 -12.25
N VAL A 198 -2.25 -10.34 -12.53
CA VAL A 198 -1.68 -10.45 -13.90
C VAL A 198 -2.35 -11.59 -14.67
N SER A 199 -2.79 -12.62 -13.94
CA SER A 199 -3.51 -13.78 -14.47
C SER A 199 -4.39 -14.38 -13.38
N LYS A 200 -5.52 -14.97 -13.76
CA LYS A 200 -6.41 -15.70 -12.83
C LYS A 200 -5.72 -16.89 -12.17
N ILE A 201 -4.82 -17.53 -12.91
CA ILE A 201 -3.96 -18.63 -12.43
C ILE A 201 -2.54 -18.31 -12.86
N GLU A 202 -1.68 -17.99 -11.91
CA GLU A 202 -0.26 -17.79 -12.20
C GLU A 202 0.46 -19.14 -12.22
N ILE A 203 1.33 -19.34 -13.24
CA ILE A 203 2.13 -20.56 -13.37
C ILE A 203 3.59 -20.18 -13.10
N ARG A 204 4.19 -20.81 -12.10
CA ARG A 204 5.59 -20.60 -11.77
C ARG A 204 6.40 -21.88 -11.86
N LYS A 205 7.64 -21.78 -12.27
CA LYS A 205 8.61 -22.88 -12.22
C LYS A 205 9.38 -22.78 -10.90
N GLU A 206 9.08 -23.69 -9.99
CA GLU A 206 9.65 -23.71 -8.63
C GLU A 206 10.76 -24.79 -8.56
N GLY A 207 11.99 -24.41 -8.81
CA GLY A 207 13.18 -25.26 -8.64
C GLY A 207 13.01 -26.69 -9.21
N LYS A 208 13.13 -27.71 -8.33
CA LYS A 208 12.97 -29.15 -8.70
C LYS A 208 11.51 -29.63 -8.73
N ILE A 209 10.58 -28.84 -8.23
CA ILE A 209 9.15 -29.22 -8.13
C ILE A 209 8.47 -29.14 -9.51
N GLY A 210 9.00 -28.31 -10.41
CA GLY A 210 8.43 -28.10 -11.73
C GLY A 210 7.44 -26.92 -11.76
N ARG A 211 6.33 -27.04 -12.50
CA ARG A 211 5.33 -26.00 -12.60
C ARG A 211 4.38 -26.05 -11.41
N VAL A 212 4.22 -24.92 -10.72
CA VAL A 212 3.26 -24.74 -9.63
C VAL A 212 2.22 -23.72 -10.08
N TYR A 213 0.95 -24.03 -9.81
CA TYR A 213 -0.19 -23.22 -10.20
C TYR A 213 -0.70 -22.47 -8.98
N TYR A 214 -0.77 -21.14 -9.09
CA TYR A 214 -1.27 -20.26 -8.05
C TYR A 214 -2.58 -19.59 -8.52
N PRO A 215 -3.75 -20.13 -8.18
CA PRO A 215 -5.01 -19.45 -8.45
C PRO A 215 -5.12 -18.18 -7.61
N ALA A 216 -5.80 -17.18 -8.13
CA ALA A 216 -6.07 -15.95 -7.39
C ALA A 216 -6.81 -16.28 -6.07
N PRO A 217 -6.46 -15.62 -4.95
CA PRO A 217 -7.06 -15.89 -3.64
C PRO A 217 -8.56 -15.59 -3.67
N PHE A 218 -9.36 -16.38 -2.95
CA PHE A 218 -10.83 -16.32 -2.85
C PHE A 218 -11.60 -16.55 -4.17
N MET A 219 -10.91 -16.87 -5.25
CA MET A 219 -11.54 -17.10 -6.55
C MET A 219 -12.41 -18.36 -6.53
N THR A 220 -13.66 -18.21 -6.96
CA THR A 220 -14.66 -19.25 -7.13
C THR A 220 -15.38 -19.07 -8.48
N ASN A 221 -16.23 -20.01 -8.88
CA ASN A 221 -17.03 -19.84 -10.10
C ASN A 221 -18.02 -18.67 -9.97
N ASP A 222 -18.48 -18.37 -8.77
CA ASP A 222 -19.52 -17.35 -8.53
C ASP A 222 -18.99 -15.91 -8.53
N ASN A 223 -17.66 -15.73 -8.37
CA ASN A 223 -17.02 -14.43 -8.34
C ASN A 223 -15.96 -14.22 -9.41
N LEU A 224 -15.88 -15.12 -10.38
CA LEU A 224 -14.86 -15.12 -11.43
C LEU A 224 -14.86 -13.84 -12.29
N GLU A 225 -16.02 -13.19 -12.43
CA GLU A 225 -16.17 -11.95 -13.20
C GLU A 225 -15.40 -10.77 -12.57
N TYR A 226 -15.19 -10.77 -11.24
CA TYR A 226 -14.45 -9.71 -10.53
C TYR A 226 -12.93 -9.85 -10.68
N TYR A 227 -12.43 -10.92 -11.32
CA TYR A 227 -11.01 -11.18 -11.53
C TYR A 227 -10.56 -10.83 -12.95
N GLU A 228 -10.89 -9.62 -13.43
CA GLU A 228 -10.27 -9.07 -14.63
C GLU A 228 -8.75 -8.91 -14.40
N ASP A 229 -7.94 -9.29 -15.38
CA ASP A 229 -6.48 -9.13 -15.26
C ASP A 229 -6.05 -7.66 -15.52
N ALA A 230 -4.82 -7.35 -15.16
CA ALA A 230 -4.28 -6.00 -15.26
C ALA A 230 -4.27 -5.43 -16.69
N TYR A 231 -4.16 -6.31 -17.69
CA TYR A 231 -4.16 -5.91 -19.11
C TYR A 231 -5.57 -5.63 -19.62
N GLU A 232 -6.57 -6.35 -19.09
CA GLU A 232 -8.00 -6.13 -19.40
C GLU A 232 -8.52 -4.85 -18.74
N ILE A 233 -8.16 -4.63 -17.45
CA ILE A 233 -8.55 -3.45 -16.68
C ILE A 233 -8.01 -2.16 -17.28
N GLY A 234 -6.76 -2.18 -17.76
CA GLY A 234 -6.11 -1.04 -18.37
C GLY A 234 -5.49 -0.06 -17.37
N TYR A 235 -4.54 0.75 -17.87
CA TYR A 235 -3.71 1.61 -17.03
C TYR A 235 -4.50 2.73 -16.33
N GLU A 236 -5.59 3.23 -16.90
CA GLU A 236 -6.35 4.35 -16.32
C GLU A 236 -6.95 3.97 -14.96
N LYS A 237 -7.68 2.85 -14.88
CA LYS A 237 -8.28 2.35 -13.64
C LYS A 237 -7.22 1.99 -12.59
N ILE A 238 -6.07 1.46 -13.03
CA ILE A 238 -4.95 1.15 -12.14
C ILE A 238 -4.38 2.44 -11.56
N ILE A 239 -4.12 3.45 -12.38
CA ILE A 239 -3.64 4.76 -11.92
C ILE A 239 -4.64 5.42 -10.98
N ASP A 240 -5.93 5.38 -11.28
CA ASP A 240 -6.98 5.95 -10.43
C ASP A 240 -7.00 5.27 -9.04
N THR A 241 -6.86 3.95 -8.99
CA THR A 241 -6.76 3.21 -7.71
C THR A 241 -5.54 3.65 -6.90
N TYR A 242 -4.37 3.75 -7.53
CA TYR A 242 -3.16 4.25 -6.87
C TYR A 242 -3.27 5.73 -6.47
N ALA A 243 -4.00 6.54 -7.22
CA ALA A 243 -4.24 7.94 -6.89
C ALA A 243 -5.08 8.08 -5.60
N GLU A 244 -6.06 7.20 -5.38
CA GLU A 244 -6.81 7.18 -4.12
C GLU A 244 -5.89 6.87 -2.93
N ALA A 245 -5.01 5.86 -3.04
CA ALA A 245 -4.04 5.54 -2.00
C ALA A 245 -3.01 6.67 -1.77
N THR A 246 -2.57 7.36 -2.85
CA THR A 246 -1.57 8.44 -2.80
C THR A 246 -2.02 9.61 -1.92
N LYS A 247 -3.32 9.82 -1.76
CA LYS A 247 -3.86 10.87 -0.88
C LYS A 247 -3.40 10.70 0.59
N HIS A 248 -3.09 9.47 0.99
CA HIS A 248 -2.85 9.10 2.39
C HIS A 248 -1.44 8.58 2.65
N VAL A 249 -0.80 7.95 1.66
CA VAL A 249 0.54 7.37 1.79
C VAL A 249 1.61 8.47 1.76
N ASP A 250 2.54 8.44 2.70
CA ASP A 250 3.58 9.45 2.85
C ASP A 250 4.85 9.17 2.03
N GLN A 251 5.11 7.92 1.65
CA GLN A 251 6.27 7.51 0.83
C GLN A 251 5.87 7.13 -0.61
N GLY A 252 6.70 6.34 -1.26
CA GLY A 252 6.50 5.89 -2.64
C GLY A 252 5.48 4.77 -2.78
N LEU A 253 4.91 4.66 -3.97
CA LEU A 253 3.99 3.61 -4.36
C LEU A 253 4.57 2.87 -5.57
N SER A 254 4.54 1.54 -5.55
CA SER A 254 5.07 0.67 -6.61
C SER A 254 4.09 0.49 -7.77
N LEU A 255 3.63 1.62 -8.34
CA LEU A 255 2.71 1.58 -9.47
C LEU A 255 3.38 0.93 -10.69
N THR A 256 2.84 -0.23 -11.08
CA THR A 256 3.21 -0.91 -12.32
C THR A 256 2.15 -0.64 -13.39
N LEU A 257 2.57 -0.23 -14.56
CA LEU A 257 1.71 -0.05 -15.73
C LEU A 257 1.76 -1.30 -16.60
N PHE A 258 0.61 -1.79 -17.01
CA PHE A 258 0.45 -3.00 -17.81
C PHE A 258 -0.08 -2.66 -19.19
N PHE A 259 0.59 -3.14 -20.23
CA PHE A 259 0.23 -2.88 -21.62
C PHE A 259 0.22 -4.17 -22.43
N PRO A 260 -0.69 -4.32 -23.39
CA PRO A 260 -0.61 -5.38 -24.40
C PRO A 260 0.64 -5.20 -25.27
N ASP A 261 1.06 -6.26 -25.94
CA ASP A 261 2.20 -6.26 -26.86
C ASP A 261 2.04 -5.32 -28.07
N THR A 262 0.81 -4.93 -28.36
CA THR A 262 0.46 -3.95 -29.42
C THR A 262 0.60 -2.48 -28.98
N ALA A 263 0.92 -2.23 -27.70
CA ALA A 263 1.05 -0.87 -27.18
C ALA A 263 2.24 -0.14 -27.80
N THR A 264 2.04 1.13 -28.05
CA THR A 264 3.05 2.02 -28.60
C THR A 264 3.74 2.86 -27.52
N THR A 265 4.91 3.45 -27.83
CA THR A 265 5.56 4.43 -26.94
C THR A 265 4.66 5.63 -26.64
N ARG A 266 3.73 5.97 -27.56
CA ARG A 266 2.74 7.03 -27.35
C ARG A 266 1.75 6.65 -26.23
N ASP A 267 1.34 5.39 -26.15
CA ASP A 267 0.40 4.92 -25.12
C ASP A 267 1.08 4.92 -23.76
N VAL A 268 2.33 4.48 -23.69
CA VAL A 268 3.15 4.57 -22.45
C VAL A 268 3.29 6.02 -22.00
N ASN A 269 3.61 6.94 -22.92
CA ASN A 269 3.75 8.35 -22.59
C ASN A 269 2.44 8.98 -22.08
N LYS A 270 1.30 8.63 -22.71
CA LYS A 270 -0.02 9.07 -22.23
C LYS A 270 -0.30 8.60 -20.82
N ALA A 271 -0.01 7.33 -20.51
CA ALA A 271 -0.21 6.79 -19.16
C ALA A 271 0.67 7.48 -18.11
N GLN A 272 1.94 7.78 -18.44
CA GLN A 272 2.84 8.51 -17.56
C GLN A 272 2.33 9.94 -17.28
N ILE A 273 1.86 10.64 -18.33
CA ILE A 273 1.27 11.98 -18.17
C ILE A 273 -0.01 11.91 -17.33
N TYR A 274 -0.85 10.88 -17.55
CA TYR A 274 -2.06 10.68 -16.77
C TYR A 274 -1.74 10.44 -15.29
N ALA A 275 -0.79 9.56 -14.99
CA ALA A 275 -0.34 9.31 -13.63
C ALA A 275 0.18 10.60 -12.94
N TRP A 276 1.00 11.38 -13.65
CA TRP A 276 1.48 12.67 -13.13
C TRP A 276 0.33 13.64 -12.83
N ARG A 277 -0.66 13.76 -13.74
CA ARG A 277 -1.85 14.62 -13.52
C ARG A 277 -2.71 14.17 -12.35
N LYS A 278 -2.71 12.89 -12.02
CA LYS A 278 -3.40 12.32 -10.85
C LYS A 278 -2.61 12.46 -9.54
N GLY A 279 -1.44 13.10 -9.57
CA GLY A 279 -0.61 13.32 -8.39
C GLY A 279 0.20 12.10 -7.94
N ILE A 280 0.37 11.11 -8.80
CA ILE A 280 1.20 9.93 -8.51
C ILE A 280 2.65 10.37 -8.31
N LYS A 281 3.25 9.98 -7.18
CA LYS A 281 4.62 10.36 -6.80
C LYS A 281 5.68 9.58 -7.56
N THR A 282 5.44 8.29 -7.82
CA THR A 282 6.42 7.37 -8.39
C THR A 282 5.76 6.39 -9.36
N LEU A 283 6.47 6.08 -10.44
CA LEU A 283 6.20 4.95 -11.31
C LEU A 283 7.29 3.90 -11.06
N TYR A 284 6.90 2.61 -11.06
CA TYR A 284 7.80 1.52 -10.74
C TYR A 284 8.22 0.74 -12.00
N TYR A 285 7.30 -0.03 -12.58
CA TYR A 285 7.57 -0.80 -13.80
C TYR A 285 6.56 -0.52 -14.89
N ILE A 286 7.00 -0.74 -16.14
CA ILE A 286 6.17 -0.86 -17.32
C ILE A 286 6.30 -2.30 -17.79
N ARG A 287 5.19 -3.05 -17.79
CA ARG A 287 5.13 -4.43 -18.23
C ARG A 287 4.36 -4.54 -19.53
N LEU A 288 4.97 -5.20 -20.50
CA LEU A 288 4.33 -5.55 -21.78
C LEU A 288 3.94 -7.03 -21.73
N ARG A 289 2.71 -7.35 -22.12
CA ARG A 289 2.29 -8.74 -22.29
C ARG A 289 2.97 -9.30 -23.54
N GLN A 290 3.63 -10.42 -23.41
CA GLN A 290 4.31 -11.09 -24.53
C GLN A 290 3.55 -12.35 -24.90
N MET A 291 2.46 -12.21 -25.65
CA MET A 291 1.57 -13.32 -26.05
C MET A 291 2.32 -14.47 -26.73
N ALA A 292 3.39 -14.17 -27.50
CA ALA A 292 4.18 -15.19 -28.21
C ALA A 292 4.93 -16.16 -27.29
N ILE A 293 5.18 -15.78 -26.04
CA ILE A 293 5.91 -16.61 -25.06
C ILE A 293 5.03 -17.03 -23.87
N GLU A 294 3.78 -16.59 -23.82
CA GLU A 294 2.83 -16.93 -22.75
C GLU A 294 2.65 -18.45 -22.66
N GLY A 295 2.84 -19.03 -21.49
CA GLY A 295 2.79 -20.47 -21.25
C GLY A 295 4.03 -21.25 -21.72
N THR A 296 5.06 -20.61 -22.25
CA THR A 296 6.33 -21.24 -22.63
C THR A 296 7.33 -21.30 -21.46
N GLU A 297 8.41 -22.09 -21.61
CA GLU A 297 9.48 -22.12 -20.61
C GLU A 297 10.23 -20.79 -20.48
N VAL A 298 10.22 -19.99 -21.54
CA VAL A 298 10.90 -18.67 -21.60
C VAL A 298 10.20 -17.65 -20.72
N GLU A 299 8.86 -17.72 -20.59
CA GLU A 299 8.08 -16.84 -19.72
C GLU A 299 8.55 -16.87 -18.27
N GLY A 300 8.86 -18.06 -17.74
CA GLY A 300 9.39 -18.23 -16.38
C GLY A 300 10.76 -17.57 -16.15
N CYS A 301 11.62 -17.51 -17.20
CA CYS A 301 12.94 -16.87 -17.11
C CYS A 301 12.88 -15.34 -17.18
N VAL A 302 12.00 -14.79 -18.02
CA VAL A 302 11.84 -13.32 -18.17
C VAL A 302 11.22 -12.70 -16.92
N SER A 303 10.30 -13.40 -16.29
CA SER A 303 9.66 -12.95 -15.03
C SER A 303 10.62 -12.86 -13.84
N CYS A 304 11.74 -13.60 -13.85
CA CYS A 304 12.76 -13.55 -12.80
C CYS A 304 13.83 -12.48 -13.02
N MET A 305 13.97 -11.96 -14.24
CA MET A 305 14.99 -10.96 -14.59
C MET A 305 14.47 -9.52 -14.60
N LEU A 306 13.19 -9.31 -14.34
CA LEU A 306 12.53 -8.03 -14.20
C LEU A 306 11.95 -7.87 -12.80
#